data_b8f21ee6c588f57ba095f2d1b4e8c96e
#
_entry.id   b8f21ee6c588f57ba095f2d1b4e8c96e
#
_cell.length_a   1.000
_cell.length_b   1.000
_cell.length_c   1.000
_cell.angle_alpha   90.00
_cell.angle_beta   90.00
_cell.angle_gamma   90.00
#
_symmetry.space_group_name_H-M   'P 1'
#
loop_
_entity.id
_entity.type
_entity.pdbx_description
1 polymer ?
#
loop_
_entity_poly.entity_id
_entity_poly.type
_entity_poly.pdbx_seq_one_letter_code
_entity_poly.pdbx_strand_id
1 'polypeptide(L)'
;MKKITPFFITLLLLFISQTITSQSIVINEVVASNSTINQDEDGSYQDWIEIRNNGTTAVNLNNFGLSDDPVLPFKWTFPNISIGAGQYLLIWCSDKDRAVAGSPLHTNYKLSSAGETITITSEAGVTLNTVTTPAMLQNISYGRIPNGTGSFMFFNAVTPAAANGTVPYTEALSPP
;
A
#
# COMPACT_ATOMS: atom_id res chain seq x y z
N MET A 1 58.69 4.33 47.06
CA MET A 1 57.85 3.42 46.23
C MET A 1 56.50 4.05 46.03
N LYS A 2 56.19 4.56 44.82
CA LYS A 2 54.86 5.14 44.49
C LYS A 2 53.94 4.05 44.03
N LYS A 3 52.81 3.89 44.74
CA LYS A 3 51.75 2.92 44.37
C LYS A 3 50.93 3.53 43.20
N ILE A 4 50.91 2.86 42.04
CA ILE A 4 50.10 3.20 40.89
C ILE A 4 48.75 2.44 41.09
N THR A 5 47.68 3.19 41.28
CA THR A 5 46.32 2.67 41.33
C THR A 5 45.81 2.51 39.92
N PRO A 6 45.33 1.32 39.48
CA PRO A 6 44.76 1.18 38.14
C PRO A 6 43.39 1.87 38.07
N PHE A 7 43.22 2.77 37.14
CA PHE A 7 41.96 3.43 36.81
C PHE A 7 41.17 2.51 35.85
N PHE A 8 40.16 1.83 36.33
CA PHE A 8 39.27 1.05 35.49
C PHE A 8 38.30 2.00 34.78
N ILE A 9 38.47 2.16 33.46
CA ILE A 9 37.49 2.83 32.59
C ILE A 9 36.43 1.80 32.23
N THR A 10 35.28 1.91 32.88
CA THR A 10 34.10 1.11 32.51
C THR A 10 33.46 1.73 31.27
N LEU A 11 33.68 1.10 30.10
CA LEU A 11 33.04 1.51 28.84
C LEU A 11 31.57 1.08 28.87
N LEU A 12 30.67 2.02 29.13
CA LEU A 12 29.23 1.79 29.05
C LEU A 12 28.78 1.76 27.58
N LEU A 13 28.60 0.56 27.04
CA LEU A 13 28.01 0.35 25.71
C LEU A 13 26.51 0.67 25.77
N LEU A 14 26.12 1.86 25.32
CA LEU A 14 24.73 2.19 25.07
C LEU A 14 24.26 1.41 23.83
N PHE A 15 23.50 0.34 24.02
CA PHE A 15 22.73 -0.31 22.96
C PHE A 15 21.56 0.62 22.60
N ILE A 16 21.70 1.38 21.53
CA ILE A 16 20.59 2.09 20.89
C ILE A 16 19.77 1.01 20.19
N SER A 17 18.70 0.54 20.83
CA SER A 17 17.69 -0.30 20.17
C SER A 17 17.03 0.55 19.07
N GLN A 18 17.42 0.34 17.84
CA GLN A 18 16.69 0.87 16.69
C GLN A 18 15.39 0.08 16.57
N THR A 19 14.30 0.69 16.96
CA THR A 19 12.99 0.17 16.60
C THR A 19 12.86 0.28 15.08
N ILE A 20 12.95 -0.84 14.39
CA ILE A 20 12.56 -0.93 12.99
C ILE A 20 11.05 -0.69 12.99
N THR A 21 10.62 0.52 12.71
CA THR A 21 9.21 0.80 12.45
C THR A 21 8.88 0.10 11.15
N SER A 22 8.22 -1.04 11.26
CA SER A 22 7.59 -1.69 10.10
C SER A 22 6.71 -0.64 9.40
N GLN A 23 6.83 -0.54 8.08
CA GLN A 23 5.94 0.31 7.29
C GLN A 23 4.51 -0.06 7.64
N SER A 24 3.79 0.87 8.29
CA SER A 24 2.44 0.56 8.76
C SER A 24 1.45 0.55 7.60
N ILE A 25 1.57 1.47 6.64
CA ILE A 25 0.68 1.56 5.48
C ILE A 25 1.37 0.96 4.26
N VAL A 26 0.72 -0.03 3.67
CA VAL A 26 1.24 -0.75 2.49
C VAL A 26 0.16 -0.93 1.43
N ILE A 27 0.56 -0.98 0.17
CA ILE A 27 -0.29 -1.42 -0.93
C ILE A 27 -0.45 -2.94 -0.78
N ASN A 28 -1.69 -3.42 -0.71
CA ASN A 28 -2.01 -4.82 -0.48
C ASN A 28 -2.52 -5.54 -1.71
N GLU A 29 -3.36 -4.90 -2.52
CA GLU A 29 -3.94 -5.47 -3.73
C GLU A 29 -4.17 -4.39 -4.78
N VAL A 30 -4.02 -4.73 -6.07
CA VAL A 30 -4.21 -3.84 -7.21
C VAL A 30 -4.99 -4.56 -8.30
N VAL A 31 -5.97 -3.88 -8.89
CA VAL A 31 -6.66 -4.29 -10.12
C VAL A 31 -6.55 -3.17 -11.13
N ALA A 32 -5.81 -3.41 -12.22
CA ALA A 32 -5.54 -2.40 -13.26
C ALA A 32 -6.29 -2.71 -14.59
N SER A 33 -7.31 -3.56 -14.54
CA SER A 33 -8.22 -3.82 -15.66
C SER A 33 -9.51 -4.44 -15.14
N ASN A 34 -10.38 -3.63 -14.55
CA ASN A 34 -11.66 -4.05 -14.04
C ASN A 34 -12.79 -3.82 -15.07
N SER A 35 -13.53 -4.87 -15.40
CA SER A 35 -14.67 -4.76 -16.33
C SER A 35 -15.94 -5.41 -15.84
N THR A 36 -15.87 -6.32 -14.84
CA THR A 36 -17.02 -7.08 -14.38
C THR A 36 -17.01 -7.45 -12.90
N ILE A 37 -15.94 -7.08 -12.14
CA ILE A 37 -15.76 -7.63 -10.78
C ILE A 37 -16.59 -6.88 -9.76
N ASN A 38 -16.31 -5.60 -9.57
CA ASN A 38 -16.99 -4.74 -8.61
C ASN A 38 -17.15 -3.33 -9.19
N GLN A 39 -18.26 -2.71 -8.89
CA GLN A 39 -18.61 -1.37 -9.35
C GLN A 39 -18.35 -0.36 -8.24
N ASP A 40 -18.00 0.85 -8.64
CA ASP A 40 -18.02 2.01 -7.75
C ASP A 40 -19.48 2.44 -7.43
N GLU A 41 -19.65 3.48 -6.62
CA GLU A 41 -20.97 3.99 -6.22
C GLU A 41 -21.80 4.57 -7.38
N ASP A 42 -21.14 4.88 -8.51
CA ASP A 42 -21.81 5.36 -9.73
C ASP A 42 -22.21 4.19 -10.67
N GLY A 43 -21.98 2.94 -10.26
CA GLY A 43 -22.28 1.74 -11.04
C GLY A 43 -21.27 1.48 -12.17
N SER A 44 -20.09 2.07 -12.11
CA SER A 44 -19.04 1.90 -13.12
C SER A 44 -17.97 0.93 -12.66
N TYR A 45 -17.47 0.10 -13.58
CA TYR A 45 -16.30 -0.73 -13.34
C TYR A 45 -15.04 0.12 -13.47
N GLN A 46 -14.38 0.35 -12.35
CA GLN A 46 -13.15 1.13 -12.28
C GLN A 46 -12.01 0.27 -11.74
N ASP A 47 -10.79 0.59 -12.16
CA ASP A 47 -9.59 0.04 -11.54
C ASP A 47 -9.47 0.52 -10.10
N TRP A 48 -8.69 -0.19 -9.28
CA TRP A 48 -8.55 0.17 -7.88
C TRP A 48 -7.25 -0.30 -7.24
N ILE A 49 -6.89 0.38 -6.19
CA ILE A 49 -5.81 0.05 -5.28
C ILE A 49 -6.41 -0.19 -3.90
N GLU A 50 -5.97 -1.24 -3.24
CA GLU A 50 -6.24 -1.44 -1.83
C GLU A 50 -4.98 -1.24 -1.02
N ILE A 51 -5.08 -0.44 0.03
CA ILE A 51 -4.03 -0.30 1.04
C ILE A 51 -4.43 -0.98 2.34
N ARG A 52 -3.43 -1.40 3.11
CA ARG A 52 -3.61 -2.02 4.43
C ARG A 52 -2.76 -1.33 5.48
N ASN A 53 -3.32 -1.15 6.67
CA ASN A 53 -2.55 -0.77 7.84
C ASN A 53 -2.03 -2.02 8.57
N ASN A 54 -0.74 -2.30 8.44
CA ASN A 54 -0.06 -3.41 9.12
C ASN A 54 0.32 -3.09 10.57
N GLY A 55 0.14 -1.84 11.01
CA GLY A 55 0.45 -1.40 12.35
C GLY A 55 -0.56 -1.89 13.39
N THR A 56 -0.25 -1.63 14.65
CA THR A 56 -1.09 -1.98 15.82
C THR A 56 -1.98 -0.81 16.28
N THR A 57 -1.87 0.34 15.64
CA THR A 57 -2.64 1.56 15.91
C THR A 57 -3.24 2.12 14.64
N ALA A 58 -4.29 2.92 14.77
CA ALA A 58 -4.85 3.65 13.63
C ALA A 58 -3.84 4.67 13.09
N VAL A 59 -3.82 4.86 11.78
CA VAL A 59 -3.01 5.85 11.07
C VAL A 59 -3.92 6.85 10.38
N ASN A 60 -3.69 8.14 10.63
CA ASN A 60 -4.34 9.21 9.89
C ASN A 60 -3.59 9.42 8.56
N LEU A 61 -4.33 9.36 7.45
CA LEU A 61 -3.78 9.48 6.10
C LEU A 61 -3.83 10.92 5.56
N ASN A 62 -4.24 11.90 6.37
CA ASN A 62 -4.33 13.30 5.92
C ASN A 62 -3.07 13.72 5.18
N ASN A 63 -3.24 14.27 3.96
CA ASN A 63 -2.15 14.73 3.09
C ASN A 63 -1.12 13.65 2.67
N PHE A 64 -1.37 12.36 2.91
CA PHE A 64 -0.53 11.32 2.30
C PHE A 64 -0.73 11.33 0.79
N GLY A 65 0.33 11.06 0.05
CA GLY A 65 0.29 10.95 -1.41
C GLY A 65 0.04 9.51 -1.88
N LEU A 66 -0.73 9.37 -2.96
CA LEU A 66 -0.85 8.14 -3.74
C LEU A 66 -0.64 8.48 -5.21
N SER A 67 0.25 7.78 -5.88
CA SER A 67 0.67 8.12 -7.23
C SER A 67 1.01 6.89 -8.07
N ASP A 68 0.67 6.94 -9.35
CA ASP A 68 1.13 6.08 -10.43
C ASP A 68 2.40 6.63 -11.12
N ASP A 69 2.91 7.78 -10.64
CA ASP A 69 4.12 8.44 -11.14
C ASP A 69 5.10 8.68 -9.99
N PRO A 70 6.24 7.94 -9.93
CA PRO A 70 7.25 8.11 -8.86
C PRO A 70 7.87 9.51 -8.79
N VAL A 71 7.80 10.30 -9.87
CA VAL A 71 8.32 11.67 -9.92
C VAL A 71 7.34 12.66 -9.29
N LEU A 72 6.07 12.30 -9.21
CA LEU A 72 4.99 13.10 -8.63
C LEU A 72 4.35 12.39 -7.43
N PRO A 73 5.04 12.22 -6.29
CA PRO A 73 4.58 11.37 -5.19
C PRO A 73 3.26 11.84 -4.55
N PHE A 74 2.85 13.07 -4.76
CA PHE A 74 1.58 13.67 -4.32
C PHE A 74 0.64 13.96 -5.49
N LYS A 75 0.65 13.12 -6.55
CA LYS A 75 -0.24 13.28 -7.71
C LYS A 75 -1.72 13.30 -7.29
N TRP A 76 -2.07 12.48 -6.30
CA TRP A 76 -3.33 12.54 -5.58
C TRP A 76 -3.06 12.45 -4.07
N THR A 77 -3.89 13.11 -3.25
CA THR A 77 -3.71 13.16 -1.80
C THR A 77 -4.95 12.70 -1.06
N PHE A 78 -4.73 11.92 0.00
CA PHE A 78 -5.81 11.46 0.87
C PHE A 78 -6.42 12.63 1.64
N PRO A 79 -7.77 12.64 1.82
CA PRO A 79 -8.42 13.55 2.74
C PRO A 79 -8.12 13.16 4.20
N ASN A 80 -8.62 13.97 5.15
CA ASN A 80 -8.48 13.67 6.57
C ASN A 80 -9.32 12.45 6.98
N ILE A 81 -8.76 11.27 6.80
CA ILE A 81 -9.35 9.97 7.17
C ILE A 81 -8.33 9.14 7.92
N SER A 82 -8.81 8.14 8.66
CA SER A 82 -7.94 7.19 9.37
C SER A 82 -8.24 5.76 8.96
N ILE A 83 -7.19 4.95 8.85
CA ILE A 83 -7.28 3.51 8.66
C ILE A 83 -6.88 2.80 9.95
N GLY A 84 -7.79 2.02 10.53
CA GLY A 84 -7.58 1.28 11.77
C GLY A 84 -6.51 0.21 11.65
N ALA A 85 -5.98 -0.25 12.78
CA ALA A 85 -5.01 -1.35 12.82
C ALA A 85 -5.55 -2.60 12.13
N GLY A 86 -4.77 -3.16 11.20
CA GLY A 86 -5.14 -4.35 10.43
C GLY A 86 -6.25 -4.13 9.38
N GLN A 87 -6.80 -2.93 9.25
CA GLN A 87 -7.88 -2.63 8.32
C GLN A 87 -7.38 -2.37 6.90
N TYR A 88 -8.30 -2.49 5.95
CA TYR A 88 -8.11 -2.24 4.53
C TYR A 88 -8.86 -0.98 4.11
N LEU A 89 -8.38 -0.31 3.07
CA LEU A 89 -9.03 0.84 2.44
C LEU A 89 -8.92 0.71 0.93
N LEU A 90 -10.06 0.71 0.26
CA LEU A 90 -10.16 0.70 -1.20
C LEU A 90 -10.14 2.14 -1.75
N ILE A 91 -9.37 2.34 -2.81
CA ILE A 91 -9.31 3.60 -3.56
C ILE A 91 -9.53 3.28 -5.05
N TRP A 92 -10.56 3.86 -5.63
CA TRP A 92 -10.86 3.76 -7.05
C TRP A 92 -9.89 4.60 -7.90
N CYS A 93 -9.30 4.01 -8.90
CA CYS A 93 -8.42 4.71 -9.86
C CYS A 93 -9.22 5.05 -11.12
N SER A 94 -9.99 6.13 -11.07
CA SER A 94 -11.08 6.39 -12.02
C SER A 94 -11.01 7.74 -12.73
N ASP A 95 -10.02 8.60 -12.39
CA ASP A 95 -9.90 9.98 -12.91
C ASP A 95 -11.08 10.92 -12.47
N LYS A 96 -11.85 10.51 -11.44
CA LYS A 96 -12.97 11.33 -10.92
C LYS A 96 -12.54 12.35 -9.87
N ASP A 97 -11.34 12.22 -9.31
CA ASP A 97 -10.74 13.15 -8.32
C ASP A 97 -11.66 13.45 -7.12
N ARG A 98 -12.15 12.40 -6.45
CA ARG A 98 -13.00 12.52 -5.26
C ARG A 98 -12.20 12.17 -4.01
N ALA A 99 -11.80 13.19 -3.25
CA ALA A 99 -11.06 13.07 -1.99
C ALA A 99 -11.89 13.61 -0.81
N VAL A 100 -13.07 13.03 -0.58
CA VAL A 100 -13.99 13.45 0.47
C VAL A 100 -14.04 12.42 1.58
N ALA A 101 -13.74 12.83 2.82
CA ALA A 101 -13.79 11.97 3.99
C ALA A 101 -15.20 11.38 4.20
N GLY A 102 -15.28 10.07 4.43
CA GLY A 102 -16.55 9.36 4.64
C GLY A 102 -17.29 8.97 3.35
N SER A 103 -16.72 9.26 2.19
CA SER A 103 -17.23 8.85 0.88
C SER A 103 -16.23 7.92 0.19
N PRO A 104 -16.65 7.15 -0.83
CA PRO A 104 -15.71 6.42 -1.69
C PRO A 104 -14.64 7.35 -2.27
N LEU A 105 -13.40 6.88 -2.25
CA LEU A 105 -12.25 7.67 -2.71
C LEU A 105 -11.92 7.35 -4.16
N HIS A 106 -11.65 8.39 -4.96
CA HIS A 106 -11.27 8.26 -6.36
C HIS A 106 -10.05 9.11 -6.66
N THR A 107 -9.05 8.51 -7.27
CA THR A 107 -7.88 9.24 -7.74
C THR A 107 -8.20 10.14 -8.95
N ASN A 108 -7.28 11.06 -9.25
CA ASN A 108 -7.29 11.89 -10.46
C ASN A 108 -6.51 11.24 -11.62
N TYR A 109 -6.37 9.91 -11.60
CA TYR A 109 -5.74 9.11 -12.64
C TYR A 109 -6.38 7.72 -12.71
N LYS A 110 -6.10 7.00 -13.79
CA LYS A 110 -6.42 5.58 -14.01
C LYS A 110 -5.16 4.76 -13.99
N LEU A 111 -5.28 3.46 -13.72
CA LEU A 111 -4.14 2.55 -13.79
C LEU A 111 -3.91 2.05 -15.23
N SER A 112 -2.66 1.70 -15.52
CA SER A 112 -2.27 1.07 -16.77
C SER A 112 -2.24 -0.45 -16.62
N SER A 113 -3.02 -1.16 -17.43
CA SER A 113 -2.94 -2.63 -17.48
C SER A 113 -1.63 -3.16 -18.08
N ALA A 114 -0.84 -2.31 -18.74
CA ALA A 114 0.49 -2.68 -19.25
C ALA A 114 1.56 -2.77 -18.15
N GLY A 115 1.20 -2.39 -16.92
CA GLY A 115 2.08 -2.29 -15.78
C GLY A 115 2.58 -0.87 -15.54
N GLU A 116 2.75 -0.55 -14.25
CA GLU A 116 3.25 0.75 -13.79
C GLU A 116 3.77 0.68 -12.36
N THR A 117 4.33 1.77 -11.87
CA THR A 117 4.82 1.86 -10.50
C THR A 117 3.88 2.73 -9.66
N ILE A 118 3.30 2.14 -8.63
CA ILE A 118 2.40 2.79 -7.70
C ILE A 118 3.15 3.04 -6.40
N THR A 119 3.05 4.26 -5.86
CA THR A 119 3.76 4.69 -4.66
C THR A 119 2.81 5.33 -3.66
N ILE A 120 2.94 4.97 -2.39
CA ILE A 120 2.32 5.68 -1.27
C ILE A 120 3.37 6.43 -0.47
N THR A 121 3.12 7.71 -0.20
CA THR A 121 4.06 8.63 0.42
C THR A 121 3.41 9.30 1.63
N SER A 122 4.13 9.42 2.74
CA SER A 122 3.63 10.13 3.92
C SER A 122 3.52 11.64 3.68
N GLU A 123 2.78 12.35 4.52
CA GLU A 123 2.72 13.82 4.51
C GLU A 123 4.10 14.49 4.57
N ALA A 124 5.07 13.87 5.24
CA ALA A 124 6.46 14.35 5.33
C ALA A 124 7.30 14.08 4.07
N GLY A 125 6.72 13.51 3.00
CA GLY A 125 7.43 13.18 1.76
C GLY A 125 8.25 11.89 1.82
N VAL A 126 8.06 11.05 2.84
CA VAL A 126 8.74 9.75 2.95
C VAL A 126 7.94 8.70 2.20
N THR A 127 8.57 8.03 1.22
CA THR A 127 7.98 6.88 0.55
C THR A 127 7.77 5.74 1.55
N LEU A 128 6.51 5.37 1.78
CA LEU A 128 6.14 4.30 2.71
C LEU A 128 6.12 2.95 2.02
N ASN A 129 5.59 2.87 0.81
CA ASN A 129 5.52 1.63 0.06
C ASN A 129 5.48 1.91 -1.44
N THR A 130 6.04 0.98 -2.20
CA THR A 130 6.03 1.01 -3.66
C THR A 130 5.74 -0.38 -4.19
N VAL A 131 4.95 -0.48 -5.24
CA VAL A 131 4.74 -1.69 -6.03
C VAL A 131 4.89 -1.35 -7.51
N THR A 132 5.62 -2.17 -8.25
CA THR A 132 5.60 -2.14 -9.70
C THR A 132 4.75 -3.32 -10.16
N THR A 133 3.60 -3.03 -10.77
CA THR A 133 2.73 -4.05 -11.32
C THR A 133 3.30 -4.54 -12.65
N PRO A 134 3.24 -5.83 -12.94
CA PRO A 134 3.48 -6.34 -14.29
C PRO A 134 2.29 -6.02 -15.19
N ALA A 135 2.34 -6.43 -16.45
CA ALA A 135 1.15 -6.43 -17.30
C ALA A 135 0.05 -7.31 -16.68
N MET A 136 -1.16 -6.75 -16.56
CA MET A 136 -2.29 -7.38 -15.89
C MET A 136 -3.40 -7.76 -16.88
N LEU A 137 -3.94 -8.96 -16.70
CA LEU A 137 -5.12 -9.39 -17.43
C LEU A 137 -6.38 -8.78 -16.80
N GLN A 138 -7.44 -8.75 -17.59
CA GLN A 138 -8.74 -8.25 -17.19
C GLN A 138 -9.30 -9.07 -16.02
N ASN A 139 -9.82 -8.38 -15.00
CA ASN A 139 -10.46 -8.97 -13.82
C ASN A 139 -9.54 -9.87 -12.97
N ILE A 140 -8.24 -9.67 -13.07
CA ILE A 140 -7.23 -10.32 -12.25
C ILE A 140 -6.65 -9.28 -11.30
N SER A 141 -6.42 -9.63 -10.05
CA SER A 141 -5.69 -8.79 -9.12
C SER A 141 -4.24 -9.21 -8.93
N TYR A 142 -3.41 -8.27 -8.49
CA TYR A 142 -2.03 -8.46 -8.08
C TYR A 142 -1.92 -8.04 -6.62
N GLY A 143 -1.81 -9.01 -5.73
CA GLY A 143 -1.93 -8.79 -4.29
C GLY A 143 -0.91 -9.55 -3.47
N ARG A 144 -0.76 -9.13 -2.21
CA ARG A 144 0.21 -9.73 -1.27
C ARG A 144 -0.28 -11.02 -0.65
N ILE A 145 0.61 -11.99 -0.53
CA ILE A 145 0.39 -13.19 0.28
C ILE A 145 1.69 -13.55 1.04
N PRO A 146 1.67 -13.58 2.37
CA PRO A 146 0.62 -13.15 3.29
C PRO A 146 0.26 -11.67 3.14
N ASN A 147 -1.01 -11.33 3.49
CA ASN A 147 -1.54 -9.97 3.42
C ASN A 147 -0.63 -8.96 4.11
N GLY A 148 -0.38 -7.85 3.44
CA GLY A 148 0.41 -6.73 3.93
C GLY A 148 1.92 -6.95 3.99
N THR A 149 2.42 -8.18 4.03
CA THR A 149 3.84 -8.48 4.27
C THR A 149 4.49 -9.37 3.21
N GLY A 150 3.69 -10.17 2.50
CA GLY A 150 4.18 -11.15 1.53
C GLY A 150 4.56 -10.55 0.18
N SER A 151 5.05 -11.42 -0.70
CA SER A 151 5.26 -11.11 -2.10
C SER A 151 3.93 -10.91 -2.82
N PHE A 152 3.97 -10.14 -3.89
CA PHE A 152 2.82 -9.99 -4.76
C PHE A 152 2.66 -11.20 -5.68
N MET A 153 1.42 -11.66 -5.83
CA MET A 153 1.00 -12.76 -6.67
C MET A 153 -0.30 -12.39 -7.38
N PHE A 154 -0.66 -13.11 -8.45
CA PHE A 154 -1.93 -12.92 -9.14
C PHE A 154 -3.06 -13.71 -8.46
N PHE A 155 -4.28 -13.16 -8.48
CA PHE A 155 -5.49 -13.82 -7.99
C PHE A 155 -6.64 -13.66 -8.98
N ASN A 156 -7.34 -14.76 -9.27
CA ASN A 156 -8.57 -14.75 -10.07
C ASN A 156 -9.81 -14.33 -9.24
N ALA A 157 -9.72 -14.50 -7.93
CA ALA A 157 -10.73 -14.03 -6.99
C ALA A 157 -10.20 -12.81 -6.26
N VAL A 158 -10.68 -11.64 -6.66
CA VAL A 158 -10.33 -10.36 -6.03
C VAL A 158 -11.05 -10.21 -4.71
N THR A 159 -10.45 -9.46 -3.78
CA THR A 159 -10.92 -9.37 -2.39
C THR A 159 -11.02 -7.93 -1.90
N PRO A 160 -11.81 -7.04 -2.56
CA PRO A 160 -11.88 -5.63 -2.19
C PRO A 160 -12.32 -5.45 -0.73
N ALA A 161 -11.58 -4.65 0.01
CA ALA A 161 -11.74 -4.35 1.43
C ALA A 161 -11.61 -5.58 2.36
N ALA A 162 -10.88 -6.61 1.92
CA ALA A 162 -10.70 -7.85 2.66
C ALA A 162 -9.29 -8.46 2.46
N ALA A 163 -9.01 -9.53 3.19
CA ALA A 163 -7.77 -10.26 3.04
C ALA A 163 -7.71 -11.02 1.71
N ASN A 164 -6.59 -10.90 0.99
CA ASN A 164 -6.34 -11.67 -0.24
C ASN A 164 -6.51 -13.17 -0.01
N GLY A 165 -6.98 -13.87 -1.01
CA GLY A 165 -7.17 -15.32 -0.98
C GLY A 165 -5.88 -16.09 -0.73
N THR A 166 -6.00 -17.39 -0.49
CA THR A 166 -4.89 -18.29 -0.18
C THR A 166 -4.39 -19.08 -1.39
N VAL A 167 -5.00 -18.93 -2.55
CA VAL A 167 -4.65 -19.66 -3.78
C VAL A 167 -4.22 -18.68 -4.86
N PRO A 168 -2.94 -18.25 -4.84
CA PRO A 168 -2.41 -17.36 -5.85
C PRO A 168 -1.90 -18.13 -7.07
N TYR A 169 -1.64 -17.38 -8.14
CA TYR A 169 -0.92 -17.83 -9.34
C TYR A 169 0.37 -17.06 -9.49
N THR A 170 1.41 -17.70 -10.03
CA THR A 170 2.71 -17.04 -10.29
C THR A 170 2.70 -16.17 -11.54
N GLU A 171 1.78 -16.45 -12.46
CA GLU A 171 1.63 -15.73 -13.74
C GLU A 171 0.16 -15.42 -13.97
N ALA A 172 -0.12 -14.31 -14.66
CA ALA A 172 -1.46 -14.03 -15.14
C ALA A 172 -1.81 -15.03 -16.24
N LEU A 173 -2.61 -16.02 -15.91
CA LEU A 173 -3.05 -17.02 -16.88
C LEU A 173 -4.10 -16.39 -17.81
N SER A 174 -3.86 -16.44 -19.12
CA SER A 174 -4.93 -16.16 -20.08
C SER A 174 -6.09 -17.10 -19.81
N PRO A 175 -7.34 -16.62 -19.79
CA PRO A 175 -8.50 -17.51 -19.76
C PRO A 175 -8.45 -18.46 -20.96
N PRO A 176 -8.88 -19.68 -20.81
CA PRO A 176 -8.92 -20.68 -21.87
C PRO A 176 -9.80 -20.25 -23.02
#